data_c1633a72496217e08dc9b544d006fb32
#
_entry.id   c1633a72496217e08dc9b544d006fb32
#
_cell.length_a   1.000
_cell.length_b   1.000
_cell.length_c   1.000
_cell.angle_alpha   90.00
_cell.angle_beta   90.00
_cell.angle_gamma   90.00
#
_symmetry.space_group_name_H-M   'P 1'
#
loop_
_entity.id
_entity.type
_entity.pdbx_description
1 polymer ?
#
loop_
_entity_poly.entity_id
_entity_poly.type
_entity_poly.pdbx_seq_one_letter_code
_entity_poly.pdbx_strand_id
1 'polypeptide(L)'
;MLAAALLLASATVALPQTMQEHVHGHGHDVMPFDLGKTVHIFRMTPDGGTQKVVVRGDTPEPAQVQKIRHHLAMEAAAFQKGNFADPAHLHGAAMPGLRELQAGAARLQITYGALPNGAEIRFRARDMGLVTAVHRWFGAQLSEHGADARAE
;
A
#
# COMPACT_ATOMS: atom_id res chain seq x y z
N MET A 1 -7.38 5.82 64.97
CA MET A 1 -7.80 6.51 63.76
C MET A 1 -7.06 5.91 62.59
N LEU A 2 -7.71 5.02 61.81
CA LEU A 2 -7.14 4.46 60.56
C LEU A 2 -7.59 5.34 59.42
N ALA A 3 -6.64 5.95 58.69
CA ALA A 3 -6.91 6.67 57.45
C ALA A 3 -6.85 5.65 56.28
N ALA A 4 -8.01 5.40 55.62
CA ALA A 4 -8.08 4.62 54.45
C ALA A 4 -7.68 5.50 53.23
N ALA A 5 -6.54 5.20 52.61
CA ALA A 5 -6.12 5.85 51.37
C ALA A 5 -6.88 5.21 50.18
N LEU A 6 -7.72 6.00 49.52
CA LEU A 6 -8.45 5.60 48.30
C LEU A 6 -7.49 5.76 47.10
N LEU A 7 -7.00 4.65 46.54
CA LEU A 7 -6.24 4.62 45.32
C LEU A 7 -7.23 4.75 44.13
N LEU A 8 -7.27 5.92 43.51
CA LEU A 8 -7.97 6.15 42.24
C LEU A 8 -7.12 5.54 41.11
N ALA A 9 -7.54 4.36 40.61
CA ALA A 9 -6.97 3.79 39.40
C ALA A 9 -7.49 4.59 38.20
N SER A 10 -6.61 5.39 37.58
CA SER A 10 -6.91 6.08 36.32
C SER A 10 -6.87 5.04 35.16
N ALA A 11 -8.04 4.63 34.67
CA ALA A 11 -8.13 3.84 33.47
C ALA A 11 -7.79 4.73 32.27
N THR A 12 -6.64 4.50 31.64
CA THR A 12 -6.29 5.10 30.37
C THR A 12 -7.10 4.43 29.28
N VAL A 13 -8.09 5.12 28.71
CA VAL A 13 -8.81 4.68 27.51
C VAL A 13 -7.86 4.86 26.32
N ALA A 14 -7.37 3.74 25.76
CA ALA A 14 -6.63 3.78 24.51
C ALA A 14 -7.58 4.21 23.38
N LEU A 15 -7.23 5.25 22.63
CA LEU A 15 -7.96 5.65 21.43
C LEU A 15 -7.79 4.57 20.35
N PRO A 16 -8.82 4.32 19.51
CA PRO A 16 -8.69 3.39 18.42
C PRO A 16 -7.63 3.87 17.43
N GLN A 17 -6.76 2.95 17.00
CA GLN A 17 -5.71 3.23 16.01
C GLN A 17 -6.36 3.57 14.66
N THR A 18 -5.88 4.63 14.01
CA THR A 18 -6.31 4.98 12.65
C THR A 18 -5.77 3.97 11.64
N MET A 19 -6.40 3.87 10.46
CA MET A 19 -5.89 3.00 9.37
C MET A 19 -4.48 3.45 8.92
N GLN A 20 -4.20 4.74 8.90
CA GLN A 20 -2.86 5.26 8.57
C GLN A 20 -1.79 4.81 9.58
N GLU A 21 -2.08 4.90 10.88
CA GLU A 21 -1.18 4.40 11.94
C GLU A 21 -0.98 2.89 11.83
N HIS A 22 -2.06 2.14 11.52
CA HIS A 22 -1.99 0.70 11.31
C HIS A 22 -1.08 0.36 10.13
N VAL A 23 -1.32 0.96 8.96
CA VAL A 23 -0.55 0.71 7.72
C VAL A 23 0.92 1.10 7.90
N HIS A 24 1.21 2.25 8.53
CA HIS A 24 2.58 2.66 8.82
C HIS A 24 3.27 1.69 9.79
N GLY A 25 2.60 1.29 10.86
CA GLY A 25 3.15 0.41 11.89
C GLY A 25 3.34 -1.03 11.44
N HIS A 26 2.47 -1.55 10.56
CA HIS A 26 2.48 -2.95 10.09
C HIS A 26 2.97 -3.12 8.65
N GLY A 27 3.31 -2.03 7.97
CA GLY A 27 3.80 -2.10 6.59
C GLY A 27 5.02 -3.01 6.41
N HIS A 28 5.88 -3.12 7.44
CA HIS A 28 7.05 -4.01 7.41
C HIS A 28 6.70 -5.52 7.36
N ASP A 29 5.46 -5.90 7.67
CA ASP A 29 5.00 -7.29 7.61
C ASP A 29 4.91 -7.79 6.16
N VAL A 30 4.68 -6.87 5.21
CA VAL A 30 4.53 -7.16 3.78
C VAL A 30 5.58 -6.45 2.91
N MET A 31 6.09 -5.30 3.33
CA MET A 31 7.05 -4.50 2.57
C MET A 31 8.46 -4.61 3.18
N PRO A 32 9.46 -5.19 2.47
CA PRO A 32 10.80 -5.45 3.02
C PRO A 32 11.71 -4.20 3.05
N PHE A 33 11.23 -3.06 2.56
CA PHE A 33 11.95 -1.78 2.52
C PHE A 33 11.46 -0.83 3.62
N ASP A 34 12.25 0.18 3.94
CA ASP A 34 11.97 1.17 4.98
C ASP A 34 10.97 2.22 4.47
N LEU A 35 9.77 2.28 5.06
CA LEU A 35 8.71 3.24 4.70
C LEU A 35 9.13 4.69 4.94
N GLY A 36 9.92 4.95 5.98
CA GLY A 36 10.44 6.30 6.25
C GLY A 36 11.40 6.81 5.17
N LYS A 37 12.04 5.90 4.43
CA LYS A 37 12.98 6.20 3.35
C LYS A 37 12.37 6.13 1.95
N THR A 38 11.12 5.72 1.82
CA THR A 38 10.46 5.47 0.55
C THR A 38 9.15 6.23 0.44
N VAL A 39 8.62 6.34 -0.76
CA VAL A 39 7.29 6.91 -1.01
C VAL A 39 6.57 6.10 -2.08
N HIS A 40 5.30 5.81 -1.83
CA HIS A 40 4.38 5.26 -2.81
C HIS A 40 3.80 6.39 -3.65
N ILE A 41 3.78 6.24 -4.97
CA ILE A 41 3.26 7.24 -5.90
C ILE A 41 2.22 6.57 -6.78
N PHE A 42 1.00 7.09 -6.75
CA PHE A 42 -0.12 6.56 -7.53
C PHE A 42 -0.55 7.56 -8.58
N ARG A 43 -0.57 7.11 -9.84
CA ARG A 43 -1.08 7.87 -10.96
C ARG A 43 -2.25 7.15 -11.59
N MET A 44 -3.41 7.78 -11.66
CA MET A 44 -4.56 7.30 -12.40
C MET A 44 -4.43 7.68 -13.86
N THR A 45 -4.74 6.74 -14.77
CA THR A 45 -4.75 6.96 -16.22
C THR A 45 -6.10 6.56 -16.81
N PRO A 46 -6.47 7.03 -18.03
CA PRO A 46 -7.76 6.67 -18.64
C PRO A 46 -7.97 5.16 -18.83
N ASP A 47 -6.90 4.36 -18.83
CA ASP A 47 -6.92 2.91 -19.04
C ASP A 47 -6.48 2.10 -17.80
N GLY A 48 -6.35 2.76 -16.63
CA GLY A 48 -5.96 2.10 -15.37
C GLY A 48 -5.09 2.98 -14.50
N GLY A 49 -3.80 2.66 -14.33
CA GLY A 49 -2.89 3.49 -13.55
C GLY A 49 -1.52 2.87 -13.32
N THR A 50 -0.68 3.62 -12.64
CA THR A 50 0.68 3.21 -12.26
C THR A 50 0.89 3.42 -10.76
N GLN A 51 1.37 2.39 -10.11
CA GLN A 51 1.89 2.43 -8.74
C GLN A 51 3.40 2.42 -8.82
N LYS A 52 4.07 3.40 -8.21
CA LYS A 52 5.53 3.44 -8.08
C LYS A 52 5.89 3.38 -6.60
N VAL A 53 7.02 2.76 -6.29
CA VAL A 53 7.71 2.91 -5.00
C VAL A 53 9.12 3.35 -5.30
N VAL A 54 9.52 4.47 -4.71
CA VAL A 54 10.85 5.05 -4.92
C VAL A 54 11.47 5.50 -3.60
N VAL A 55 12.79 5.51 -3.55
CA VAL A 55 13.54 6.10 -2.42
C VAL A 55 13.33 7.62 -2.40
N ARG A 56 13.15 8.19 -1.20
CA ARG A 56 13.01 9.63 -0.98
C ARG A 56 14.35 10.34 -1.13
N GLY A 57 14.31 11.58 -1.65
CA GLY A 57 15.48 12.44 -1.78
C GLY A 57 16.47 11.99 -2.86
N ASP A 58 17.62 12.64 -2.87
CA ASP A 58 18.64 12.47 -3.92
C ASP A 58 19.81 11.58 -3.49
N THR A 59 19.82 11.09 -2.24
CA THR A 59 20.87 10.20 -1.74
C THR A 59 20.65 8.79 -2.27
N PRO A 60 21.66 8.18 -2.92
CA PRO A 60 21.56 6.81 -3.39
C PRO A 60 21.41 5.83 -2.21
N GLU A 61 20.42 4.96 -2.31
CA GLU A 61 20.13 3.88 -1.34
C GLU A 61 20.01 2.52 -2.07
N PRO A 62 21.12 1.97 -2.61
CA PRO A 62 21.07 0.78 -3.47
C PRO A 62 20.37 -0.41 -2.83
N ALA A 63 20.55 -0.62 -1.52
CA ALA A 63 19.91 -1.71 -0.80
C ALA A 63 18.39 -1.54 -0.72
N GLN A 64 17.88 -0.32 -0.54
CA GLN A 64 16.45 -0.03 -0.57
C GLN A 64 15.89 -0.23 -1.98
N VAL A 65 16.60 0.27 -3.01
CA VAL A 65 16.20 0.10 -4.42
C VAL A 65 16.09 -1.39 -4.80
N GLN A 66 17.03 -2.23 -4.36
CA GLN A 66 16.96 -3.67 -4.60
C GLN A 66 15.76 -4.32 -3.93
N LYS A 67 15.48 -3.97 -2.67
CA LYS A 67 14.31 -4.47 -1.93
C LYS A 67 13.00 -4.06 -2.61
N ILE A 68 12.88 -2.79 -3.01
CA ILE A 68 11.72 -2.28 -3.75
C ILE A 68 11.52 -3.06 -5.05
N ARG A 69 12.57 -3.20 -5.86
CA ARG A 69 12.51 -3.90 -7.16
C ARG A 69 12.10 -5.35 -7.00
N HIS A 70 12.68 -6.06 -6.04
CA HIS A 70 12.33 -7.44 -5.78
C HIS A 70 10.86 -7.57 -5.35
N HIS A 71 10.42 -6.76 -4.38
CA HIS A 71 9.05 -6.79 -3.87
C HIS A 71 8.03 -6.47 -4.96
N LEU A 72 8.20 -5.38 -5.71
CA LEU A 72 7.25 -5.01 -6.77
C LEU A 72 7.22 -6.02 -7.93
N ALA A 73 8.32 -6.69 -8.23
CA ALA A 73 8.34 -7.77 -9.21
C ALA A 73 7.50 -8.98 -8.74
N MET A 74 7.63 -9.34 -7.45
CA MET A 74 6.83 -10.40 -6.83
C MET A 74 5.35 -10.04 -6.78
N GLU A 75 5.03 -8.81 -6.37
CA GLU A 75 3.65 -8.30 -6.34
C GLU A 75 3.01 -8.30 -7.73
N ALA A 76 3.70 -7.79 -8.76
CA ALA A 76 3.17 -7.80 -10.12
C ALA A 76 2.86 -9.22 -10.61
N ALA A 77 3.73 -10.19 -10.32
CA ALA A 77 3.53 -11.59 -10.67
C ALA A 77 2.35 -12.23 -9.89
N ALA A 78 2.17 -11.84 -8.62
CA ALA A 78 1.04 -12.28 -7.81
C ALA A 78 -0.28 -11.70 -8.31
N PHE A 79 -0.33 -10.39 -8.57
CA PHE A 79 -1.52 -9.68 -9.07
C PHE A 79 -1.98 -10.19 -10.44
N GLN A 80 -1.06 -10.54 -11.35
CA GLN A 80 -1.40 -11.17 -12.63
C GLN A 80 -2.18 -12.49 -12.45
N LYS A 81 -1.97 -13.18 -11.34
CA LYS A 81 -2.66 -14.43 -10.97
C LYS A 81 -3.92 -14.20 -10.13
N GLY A 82 -4.29 -12.94 -9.88
CA GLY A 82 -5.41 -12.57 -9.01
C GLY A 82 -5.11 -12.67 -7.52
N ASN A 83 -3.85 -12.89 -7.15
CA ASN A 83 -3.44 -12.92 -5.75
C ASN A 83 -3.06 -11.51 -5.28
N PHE A 84 -3.92 -10.91 -4.47
CA PHE A 84 -3.76 -9.62 -3.81
C PHE A 84 -3.71 -9.80 -2.28
N ALA A 85 -3.00 -10.85 -1.82
CA ALA A 85 -2.96 -11.21 -0.40
C ALA A 85 -2.28 -10.15 0.45
N ASP A 86 -1.17 -9.57 0.00
CA ASP A 86 -0.41 -8.57 0.75
C ASP A 86 -1.21 -7.27 0.97
N PRO A 87 -1.83 -6.64 -0.06
CA PRO A 87 -2.76 -5.54 0.17
C PRO A 87 -3.94 -5.92 1.08
N ALA A 88 -4.54 -7.09 0.90
CA ALA A 88 -5.65 -7.54 1.74
C ALA A 88 -5.24 -7.77 3.20
N HIS A 89 -4.01 -8.25 3.44
CA HIS A 89 -3.47 -8.43 4.78
C HIS A 89 -3.26 -7.09 5.48
N LEU A 90 -2.64 -6.13 4.80
CA LEU A 90 -2.29 -4.83 5.38
C LEU A 90 -3.49 -3.89 5.53
N HIS A 91 -4.34 -3.84 4.50
CA HIS A 91 -5.44 -2.86 4.39
C HIS A 91 -6.83 -3.46 4.65
N GLY A 92 -6.92 -4.78 4.74
CA GLY A 92 -8.18 -5.50 4.87
C GLY A 92 -8.81 -5.91 3.52
N ALA A 93 -9.49 -7.05 3.52
CA ALA A 93 -10.10 -7.63 2.31
C ALA A 93 -11.30 -6.83 1.74
N ALA A 94 -11.83 -5.89 2.51
CA ALA A 94 -12.93 -5.00 2.11
C ALA A 94 -12.45 -3.72 1.40
N MET A 95 -11.16 -3.59 1.14
CA MET A 95 -10.55 -2.45 0.47
C MET A 95 -11.26 -2.12 -0.86
N PRO A 96 -11.62 -0.84 -1.12
CA PRO A 96 -12.33 -0.45 -2.33
C PRO A 96 -11.62 -0.91 -3.62
N GLY A 97 -12.35 -1.55 -4.52
CA GLY A 97 -11.84 -2.04 -5.81
C GLY A 97 -11.11 -3.39 -5.74
N LEU A 98 -10.68 -3.85 -4.57
CA LEU A 98 -9.82 -5.04 -4.42
C LEU A 98 -10.50 -6.32 -4.93
N ARG A 99 -11.78 -6.54 -4.59
CA ARG A 99 -12.55 -7.73 -5.03
C ARG A 99 -12.72 -7.76 -6.54
N GLU A 100 -13.01 -6.63 -7.15
CA GLU A 100 -13.15 -6.48 -8.60
C GLU A 100 -11.83 -6.78 -9.32
N LEU A 101 -10.69 -6.32 -8.77
CA LEU A 101 -9.35 -6.60 -9.31
C LEU A 101 -9.01 -8.08 -9.20
N GLN A 102 -9.29 -8.72 -8.05
CA GLN A 102 -9.11 -10.17 -7.87
C GLN A 102 -9.92 -10.97 -8.89
N ALA A 103 -11.21 -10.66 -9.01
CA ALA A 103 -12.11 -11.36 -9.92
C ALA A 103 -11.80 -11.08 -11.41
N GLY A 104 -11.26 -9.90 -11.71
CA GLY A 104 -10.97 -9.45 -13.07
C GLY A 104 -9.52 -9.62 -13.53
N ALA A 105 -8.64 -10.22 -12.73
CA ALA A 105 -7.20 -10.27 -12.97
C ALA A 105 -6.81 -10.78 -14.37
N ALA A 106 -7.52 -11.79 -14.88
CA ALA A 106 -7.28 -12.33 -16.23
C ALA A 106 -7.55 -11.32 -17.37
N ARG A 107 -8.27 -10.22 -17.10
CA ARG A 107 -8.57 -9.13 -18.04
C ARG A 107 -7.74 -7.86 -17.78
N LEU A 108 -6.88 -7.89 -16.76
CA LEU A 108 -5.92 -6.85 -16.46
C LEU A 108 -4.57 -7.17 -17.12
N GLN A 109 -3.99 -6.19 -17.78
CA GLN A 109 -2.58 -6.22 -18.13
C GLN A 109 -1.79 -5.57 -17.01
N ILE A 110 -1.02 -6.37 -16.27
CA ILE A 110 -0.19 -5.90 -15.14
C ILE A 110 1.25 -6.11 -15.54
N THR A 111 2.05 -5.03 -15.52
CA THR A 111 3.45 -5.08 -15.93
C THR A 111 4.35 -4.42 -14.88
N TYR A 112 5.49 -5.03 -14.64
CA TYR A 112 6.55 -4.50 -13.79
C TYR A 112 7.54 -3.67 -14.62
N GLY A 113 8.07 -2.61 -14.03
CA GLY A 113 9.16 -1.81 -14.59
C GLY A 113 10.16 -1.38 -13.51
N ALA A 114 11.46 -1.55 -13.77
CA ALA A 114 12.50 -1.01 -12.91
C ALA A 114 12.68 0.49 -13.15
N LEU A 115 12.86 1.26 -12.07
CA LEU A 115 13.19 2.68 -12.11
C LEU A 115 14.61 2.91 -11.54
N PRO A 116 15.28 4.01 -11.87
CA PRO A 116 16.60 4.32 -11.32
C PRO A 116 16.65 4.25 -9.78
N ASN A 117 15.63 4.77 -9.11
CA ASN A 117 15.52 4.86 -7.64
C ASN A 117 14.42 3.98 -7.03
N GLY A 118 13.92 2.97 -7.76
CA GLY A 118 12.86 2.08 -7.29
C GLY A 118 12.29 1.18 -8.37
N ALA A 119 10.96 1.07 -8.40
CA ALA A 119 10.23 0.30 -9.39
C ALA A 119 8.78 0.79 -9.55
N GLU A 120 8.12 0.31 -10.61
CA GLU A 120 6.70 0.56 -10.85
C GLU A 120 5.95 -0.71 -11.23
N ILE A 121 4.65 -0.70 -10.97
CA ILE A 121 3.66 -1.65 -11.51
C ILE A 121 2.63 -0.83 -12.28
N ARG A 122 2.40 -1.20 -13.54
CA ARG A 122 1.35 -0.60 -14.37
C ARG A 122 0.18 -1.55 -14.49
N PHE A 123 -1.03 -1.01 -14.28
CA PHE A 123 -2.31 -1.70 -14.42
C PHE A 123 -3.06 -1.10 -15.61
N ARG A 124 -3.47 -1.95 -16.56
CA ARG A 124 -4.25 -1.51 -17.74
C ARG A 124 -5.41 -2.46 -17.96
N ALA A 125 -6.56 -1.91 -18.35
CA ALA A 125 -7.74 -2.67 -18.72
C ALA A 125 -8.47 -1.99 -19.90
N ARG A 126 -9.19 -2.80 -20.69
CA ARG A 126 -10.17 -2.30 -21.67
C ARG A 126 -11.57 -2.16 -21.05
N ASP A 127 -11.81 -2.87 -19.98
CA ASP A 127 -13.06 -2.88 -19.21
C ASP A 127 -13.08 -1.69 -18.26
N MET A 128 -14.02 -0.78 -18.46
CA MET A 128 -14.15 0.44 -17.63
C MET A 128 -14.49 0.12 -16.18
N GLY A 129 -15.14 -1.00 -15.88
CA GLY A 129 -15.36 -1.46 -14.51
C GLY A 129 -14.05 -1.78 -13.80
N LEU A 130 -13.09 -2.41 -14.51
CA LEU A 130 -11.74 -2.67 -13.97
C LEU A 130 -10.90 -1.40 -13.86
N VAL A 131 -11.01 -0.46 -14.81
CA VAL A 131 -10.36 0.86 -14.69
C VAL A 131 -10.85 1.57 -13.43
N THR A 132 -12.17 1.58 -13.22
CA THR A 132 -12.78 2.16 -12.01
C THR A 132 -12.30 1.44 -10.75
N ALA A 133 -12.18 0.11 -10.77
CA ALA A 133 -11.65 -0.66 -9.64
C ALA A 133 -10.21 -0.28 -9.31
N VAL A 134 -9.33 -0.11 -10.31
CA VAL A 134 -7.94 0.38 -10.12
C VAL A 134 -7.96 1.76 -9.46
N HIS A 135 -8.78 2.70 -9.97
CA HIS A 135 -8.87 4.06 -9.41
C HIS A 135 -9.36 4.08 -7.96
N ARG A 136 -10.39 3.28 -7.64
CA ARG A 136 -10.90 3.15 -6.27
C ARG A 136 -9.85 2.57 -5.32
N TRP A 137 -9.13 1.55 -5.79
CA TRP A 137 -8.07 0.92 -5.02
C TRP A 137 -6.89 1.88 -4.78
N PHE A 138 -6.46 2.62 -5.81
CA PHE A 138 -5.42 3.64 -5.67
C PHE A 138 -5.84 4.78 -4.72
N GLY A 139 -7.11 5.21 -4.79
CA GLY A 139 -7.66 6.21 -3.88
C GLY A 139 -7.64 5.74 -2.41
N ALA A 140 -7.99 4.48 -2.16
CA ALA A 140 -7.89 3.89 -0.83
C ALA A 140 -6.44 3.79 -0.35
N GLN A 141 -5.52 3.33 -1.20
CA GLN A 141 -4.08 3.29 -0.91
C GLN A 141 -3.53 4.67 -0.50
N LEU A 142 -3.87 5.72 -1.28
CA LEU A 142 -3.48 7.10 -0.97
C LEU A 142 -3.98 7.56 0.39
N SER A 143 -5.25 7.27 0.71
CA SER A 143 -5.86 7.64 1.98
C SER A 143 -5.23 6.90 3.16
N GLU A 144 -4.94 5.62 3.01
CA GLU A 144 -4.51 4.74 4.10
C GLU A 144 -3.00 4.77 4.35
N HIS A 145 -2.19 5.05 3.34
CA HIS A 145 -0.75 5.28 3.51
C HIS A 145 -0.41 6.68 4.05
N GLY A 146 -1.33 7.64 3.96
CA GLY A 146 -1.11 9.00 4.48
C GLY A 146 0.17 9.65 3.92
N ALA A 147 1.10 10.04 4.81
CA ALA A 147 2.36 10.71 4.42
C ALA A 147 3.34 9.78 3.65
N ASP A 148 3.11 8.46 3.66
CA ASP A 148 3.95 7.50 2.93
C ASP A 148 3.51 7.33 1.47
N ALA A 149 2.44 8.02 1.05
CA ALA A 149 1.95 8.01 -0.32
C ALA A 149 1.62 9.42 -0.85
N ARG A 150 1.62 9.54 -2.19
CA ARG A 150 1.15 10.74 -2.90
C ARG A 150 0.59 10.40 -4.27
N ALA A 151 -0.28 11.27 -4.77
CA ALA A 151 -0.73 11.26 -6.16
C ALA A 151 0.31 11.92 -7.11
N GLU A 152 0.29 11.52 -8.39
CA GLU A 152 1.08 12.11 -9.49
C GLU A 152 0.15 12.55 -10.62
#